data_9437329413c30d0636b80755e1001036
#
_entry.id   9437329413c30d0636b80755e1001036
#
_cell.length_a   1.000
_cell.length_b   1.000
_cell.length_c   1.000
_cell.angle_alpha   90.00
_cell.angle_beta   90.00
_cell.angle_gamma   90.00
#
_symmetry.space_group_name_H-M   'P 1'
#
loop_
_entity.id
_entity.type
_entity.pdbx_description
1 polymer ?
#
loop_
_entity_poly.entity_id
_entity_poly.type
_entity_poly.pdbx_seq_one_letter_code
_entity_poly.pdbx_strand_id
1 'polypeptide(L)'
;MKTTDVRVRRAITAMAGGHAVVLTGDPNGDGYLVFAAQAATPRLVAFAVRHTSGYLRVALPGAECERLHLPPMCDRDTTHCVSVDVRGTGTGISASDRAWTIAALASATSVAADFQRPGHVVPVQAQADGVLGRRGPAEAAVDLARLAERRPAAALCEIVSPDNPVQMAHHAESVEFAVEHGLAMXXXXXXXXXXXXXXXXXADRAPGGPVYGSDAAHLGRRLACHRLS
;
A
#
# COMPACT_ATOMS: atom_id res chain seq x y z
N MET A 1 -18.00 -18.87 8.45
CA MET A 1 -17.21 -17.71 7.97
C MET A 1 -15.92 -17.67 8.77
N LYS A 2 -14.75 -17.76 8.13
CA LYS A 2 -13.47 -17.83 8.85
C LYS A 2 -13.14 -16.44 9.43
N THR A 3 -12.54 -16.41 10.60
CA THR A 3 -12.12 -15.17 11.32
C THR A 3 -11.29 -14.23 10.44
N THR A 4 -10.49 -14.79 9.55
CA THR A 4 -9.66 -14.05 8.60
C THR A 4 -10.52 -13.18 7.65
N ASP A 5 -11.66 -13.73 7.18
CA ASP A 5 -12.58 -13.03 6.27
C ASP A 5 -13.20 -11.80 6.95
N VAL A 6 -13.53 -11.90 8.23
CA VAL A 6 -14.12 -10.78 9.01
C VAL A 6 -13.13 -9.61 9.13
N ARG A 7 -11.86 -9.90 9.44
CA ARG A 7 -10.83 -8.86 9.61
C ARG A 7 -10.56 -8.13 8.29
N VAL A 8 -10.45 -8.88 7.18
CA VAL A 8 -10.24 -8.28 5.85
C VAL A 8 -11.42 -7.38 5.47
N ARG A 9 -12.66 -7.85 5.68
CA ARG A 9 -13.86 -7.05 5.39
C ARG A 9 -13.92 -5.78 6.23
N ARG A 10 -13.56 -5.84 7.53
CA ARG A 10 -13.51 -4.66 8.39
C ARG A 10 -12.49 -3.64 7.87
N ALA A 11 -11.33 -4.10 7.43
CA ALA A 11 -10.30 -3.23 6.86
C ALA A 11 -10.77 -2.58 5.56
N ILE A 12 -11.41 -3.37 4.67
CA ILE A 12 -11.98 -2.86 3.42
C ILE A 12 -13.05 -1.79 3.73
N THR A 13 -13.97 -2.09 4.64
CA THR A 13 -15.04 -1.13 5.02
C THR A 13 -14.45 0.15 5.62
N ALA A 14 -13.44 0.02 6.48
CA ALA A 14 -12.78 1.18 7.08
C ALA A 14 -12.12 2.05 6.00
N MET A 15 -11.36 1.43 5.10
CA MET A 15 -10.69 2.17 4.01
C MET A 15 -11.73 2.78 3.05
N ALA A 16 -12.82 2.07 2.74
CA ALA A 16 -13.90 2.60 1.92
C ALA A 16 -14.57 3.82 2.59
N GLY A 17 -14.64 3.83 3.92
CA GLY A 17 -15.12 4.97 4.71
C GLY A 17 -14.10 6.11 4.87
N GLY A 18 -12.91 5.99 4.29
CA GLY A 18 -11.87 7.02 4.40
C GLY A 18 -11.06 6.97 5.70
N HIS A 19 -11.16 5.87 6.43
CA HIS A 19 -10.43 5.69 7.68
C HIS A 19 -9.11 4.98 7.47
N ALA A 20 -8.17 5.18 8.38
CA ALA A 20 -6.91 4.45 8.39
C ALA A 20 -7.12 3.00 8.88
N VAL A 21 -6.21 2.14 8.46
CA VAL A 21 -6.17 0.72 8.78
C VAL A 21 -4.74 0.40 9.21
N VAL A 22 -4.59 -0.49 10.17
CA VAL A 22 -3.28 -1.03 10.53
C VAL A 22 -3.03 -2.28 9.68
N LEU A 23 -1.93 -2.26 8.95
CA LEU A 23 -1.49 -3.38 8.12
C LEU A 23 -0.23 -3.97 8.75
N THR A 24 -0.21 -5.27 8.98
CA THR A 24 0.99 -5.97 9.46
C THR A 24 1.40 -7.05 8.48
N GLY A 25 2.68 -7.33 8.41
CA GLY A 25 3.23 -8.44 7.66
C GLY A 25 3.16 -9.75 8.46
N ASP A 26 4.20 -10.54 8.34
CA ASP A 26 4.40 -11.76 9.14
C ASP A 26 4.63 -11.39 10.62
N PRO A 27 4.55 -12.35 11.56
CA PRO A 27 4.66 -12.05 13.00
C PRO A 27 5.87 -11.20 13.42
N ASN A 28 6.96 -11.29 12.68
CA ASN A 28 8.17 -10.50 12.97
C ASN A 28 8.34 -9.28 12.03
N GLY A 29 7.35 -8.98 11.20
CA GLY A 29 7.39 -7.84 10.28
C GLY A 29 6.81 -6.58 10.90
N ASP A 30 7.21 -5.45 10.36
CA ASP A 30 6.78 -4.13 10.83
C ASP A 30 5.28 -3.91 10.62
N GLY A 31 4.71 -3.05 11.45
CA GLY A 31 3.35 -2.55 11.31
C GLY A 31 3.31 -1.24 10.53
N TYR A 32 2.23 -1.07 9.79
CA TYR A 32 2.03 0.13 8.95
C TYR A 32 0.65 0.72 9.20
N LEU A 33 0.59 2.03 9.34
CA LEU A 33 -0.66 2.78 9.23
C LEU A 33 -0.90 3.05 7.74
N VAL A 34 -2.07 2.66 7.22
CA VAL A 34 -2.38 2.74 5.78
C VAL A 34 -3.75 3.39 5.58
N PHE A 35 -3.89 4.25 4.57
CA PHE A 35 -5.19 4.84 4.21
C PHE A 35 -5.24 5.14 2.70
N ALA A 36 -6.43 5.14 2.14
CA ALA A 36 -6.62 5.47 0.72
C ALA A 36 -6.12 6.90 0.46
N ALA A 37 -5.25 7.08 -0.52
CA ALA A 37 -4.62 8.38 -0.78
C ALA A 37 -5.66 9.45 -1.16
N GLN A 38 -6.70 9.08 -1.91
CA GLN A 38 -7.78 10.03 -2.26
C GLN A 38 -8.59 10.51 -1.06
N ALA A 39 -8.51 9.80 0.08
CA ALA A 39 -9.21 10.18 1.32
C ALA A 39 -8.30 10.95 2.29
N ALA A 40 -7.09 11.34 1.86
CA ALA A 40 -6.16 12.06 2.71
C ALA A 40 -6.77 13.40 3.16
N THR A 41 -6.75 13.63 4.46
CA THR A 41 -7.16 14.92 5.07
C THR A 41 -6.04 15.43 5.96
N PRO A 42 -5.97 16.74 6.21
CA PRO A 42 -4.97 17.29 7.15
C PRO A 42 -5.00 16.60 8.52
N ARG A 43 -6.19 16.28 9.01
CA ARG A 43 -6.36 15.60 10.31
C ARG A 43 -5.78 14.19 10.29
N LEU A 44 -6.03 13.44 9.22
CA LEU A 44 -5.52 12.07 9.08
C LEU A 44 -3.99 12.06 8.94
N VAL A 45 -3.45 13.01 8.16
CA VAL A 45 -2.00 13.13 8.00
C VAL A 45 -1.35 13.58 9.32
N ALA A 46 -1.97 14.53 10.05
CA ALA A 46 -1.48 14.92 11.37
C ALA A 46 -1.46 13.75 12.35
N PHE A 47 -2.48 12.90 12.31
CA PHE A 47 -2.53 11.67 13.10
C PHE A 47 -1.35 10.75 12.72
N ALA A 48 -1.15 10.51 11.42
CA ALA A 48 -0.06 9.65 10.95
C ALA A 48 1.31 10.19 11.42
N VAL A 49 1.54 11.51 11.26
CA VAL A 49 2.81 12.13 11.66
C VAL A 49 3.05 12.02 13.18
N ARG A 50 1.99 12.14 13.96
CA ARG A 50 2.10 12.11 15.43
C ARG A 50 2.36 10.72 15.99
N HIS A 51 1.79 9.70 15.36
CA HIS A 51 1.70 8.35 15.94
C HIS A 51 2.52 7.30 15.19
N THR A 52 3.26 7.69 14.15
CA THR A 52 4.09 6.76 13.36
C THR A 52 5.46 7.39 13.09
N SER A 53 6.25 6.77 12.22
CA SER A 53 7.56 7.33 11.83
C SER A 53 7.47 8.72 11.17
N GLY A 54 6.29 9.10 10.70
CA GLY A 54 6.11 10.36 9.97
C GLY A 54 6.67 10.33 8.55
N TYR A 55 7.29 9.21 8.14
CA TYR A 55 7.85 9.04 6.79
C TYR A 55 6.72 8.61 5.83
N LEU A 56 6.01 9.63 5.34
CA LEU A 56 4.81 9.41 4.52
C LEU A 56 5.17 8.99 3.10
N ARG A 57 4.79 7.77 2.76
CA ARG A 57 4.92 7.25 1.40
C ARG A 57 3.54 7.07 0.78
N VAL A 58 3.47 7.08 -0.56
CA VAL A 58 2.24 6.82 -1.31
C VAL A 58 2.54 5.70 -2.31
N ALA A 59 1.95 4.54 -2.07
CA ALA A 59 2.03 3.41 -3.00
C ALA A 59 1.14 3.68 -4.21
N LEU A 60 1.71 3.51 -5.40
CA LEU A 60 1.06 3.77 -6.69
C LEU A 60 1.38 2.63 -7.66
N PRO A 61 0.45 2.28 -8.56
CA PRO A 61 0.79 1.40 -9.70
C PRO A 61 1.88 2.03 -10.57
N GLY A 62 2.69 1.19 -11.22
CA GLY A 62 3.76 1.66 -12.11
C GLY A 62 3.27 2.63 -13.18
N ALA A 63 2.12 2.35 -13.80
CA ALA A 63 1.53 3.23 -14.82
C ALA A 63 1.24 4.65 -14.28
N GLU A 64 0.86 4.77 -13.00
CA GLU A 64 0.64 6.09 -12.38
C GLU A 64 1.98 6.79 -12.11
N CYS A 65 3.01 6.03 -11.70
CA CYS A 65 4.36 6.59 -11.55
C CYS A 65 4.88 7.13 -12.90
N GLU A 66 4.68 6.37 -13.97
CA GLU A 66 5.06 6.81 -15.33
C GLU A 66 4.28 8.05 -15.74
N ARG A 67 2.95 8.03 -15.58
CA ARG A 67 2.07 9.15 -15.97
C ARG A 67 2.44 10.45 -15.25
N LEU A 68 2.82 10.36 -13.99
CA LEU A 68 3.19 11.52 -13.16
C LEU A 68 4.69 11.83 -13.23
N HIS A 69 5.46 11.14 -14.08
CA HIS A 69 6.91 11.30 -14.21
C HIS A 69 7.62 11.22 -12.85
N LEU A 70 7.40 10.09 -12.15
CA LEU A 70 7.99 9.81 -10.84
C LEU A 70 9.07 8.72 -10.99
N PRO A 71 10.29 9.08 -11.41
CA PRO A 71 11.35 8.09 -11.60
C PRO A 71 11.81 7.50 -10.25
N PRO A 72 12.36 6.30 -10.25
CA PRO A 72 12.98 5.74 -9.06
C PRO A 72 14.15 6.58 -8.58
N MET A 73 14.41 6.59 -7.28
CA MET A 73 15.48 7.39 -6.67
C MET A 73 16.88 6.93 -7.06
N CYS A 74 17.03 5.68 -7.47
CA CYS A 74 18.32 5.16 -7.94
C CYS A 74 18.10 4.02 -8.94
N ASP A 75 19.18 3.63 -9.62
CA ASP A 75 19.13 2.60 -10.66
C ASP A 75 19.05 1.16 -10.12
N ARG A 76 19.14 0.99 -8.82
CA ARG A 76 19.03 -0.32 -8.19
C ARG A 76 17.58 -0.63 -7.85
N ASP A 77 17.30 -1.88 -7.51
CA ASP A 77 15.97 -2.44 -7.23
C ASP A 77 15.21 -1.72 -6.09
N THR A 78 15.08 -0.40 -6.21
CA THR A 78 14.27 0.38 -5.29
C THR A 78 12.89 0.62 -5.90
N THR A 79 11.89 0.54 -5.04
CA THR A 79 10.53 0.92 -5.41
C THR A 79 10.25 2.38 -5.05
N HIS A 80 11.17 3.03 -4.34
CA HIS A 80 11.03 4.44 -3.93
C HIS A 80 11.31 5.35 -5.11
N CYS A 81 10.37 6.25 -5.39
CA CYS A 81 10.49 7.26 -6.43
C CYS A 81 10.89 8.60 -5.85
N VAL A 82 11.29 9.53 -6.71
CA VAL A 82 11.64 10.89 -6.31
C VAL A 82 10.51 11.50 -5.47
N SER A 83 10.86 12.11 -4.34
CA SER A 83 9.88 12.74 -3.45
C SER A 83 9.28 13.99 -4.10
N VAL A 84 8.03 14.27 -3.76
CA VAL A 84 7.29 15.38 -4.38
C VAL A 84 6.47 16.17 -3.37
N ASP A 85 6.13 17.40 -3.77
CA ASP A 85 5.05 18.19 -3.18
C ASP A 85 4.18 18.73 -4.31
N VAL A 86 2.86 18.81 -4.08
CA VAL A 86 1.97 19.46 -5.03
C VAL A 86 2.23 20.97 -5.03
N ARG A 87 2.24 21.59 -6.19
CA ARG A 87 2.48 23.04 -6.32
C ARG A 87 1.32 23.84 -5.74
N GLY A 88 1.62 25.05 -5.28
CA GLY A 88 0.62 25.95 -4.72
C GLY A 88 0.38 25.76 -3.23
N THR A 89 1.13 24.87 -2.59
CA THR A 89 1.15 24.72 -1.13
C THR A 89 2.23 25.62 -0.53
N GLY A 90 2.33 25.64 0.80
CA GLY A 90 3.37 26.37 1.51
C GLY A 90 4.74 25.73 1.35
N THR A 91 5.36 25.39 2.47
CA THR A 91 6.69 24.73 2.47
C THR A 91 6.61 23.23 2.10
N GLY A 92 5.41 22.67 2.02
CA GLY A 92 5.19 21.26 1.71
C GLY A 92 5.16 20.34 2.93
N ILE A 93 5.74 20.77 4.05
CA ILE A 93 5.95 19.89 5.22
C ILE A 93 4.73 19.78 6.14
N SER A 94 3.82 20.77 6.11
CA SER A 94 2.66 20.74 7.01
C SER A 94 1.77 19.53 6.74
N ALA A 95 0.97 19.15 7.74
CA ALA A 95 0.01 18.06 7.54
C ALA A 95 -1.00 18.41 6.43
N SER A 96 -1.35 19.67 6.28
CA SER A 96 -2.23 20.15 5.22
C SER A 96 -1.57 20.01 3.85
N ASP A 97 -0.33 20.48 3.71
CA ASP A 97 0.38 20.42 2.43
C ASP A 97 0.60 18.96 2.00
N ARG A 98 1.01 18.11 2.96
CA ARG A 98 1.22 16.70 2.65
C ARG A 98 -0.10 15.98 2.33
N ALA A 99 -1.20 16.35 3.00
CA ALA A 99 -2.52 15.78 2.67
C ALA A 99 -2.91 16.13 1.23
N TRP A 100 -2.69 17.39 0.82
CA TRP A 100 -2.97 17.81 -0.57
C TRP A 100 -2.08 17.07 -1.56
N THR A 101 -0.81 16.91 -1.25
CA THR A 101 0.13 16.16 -2.10
C THR A 101 -0.30 14.69 -2.24
N ILE A 102 -0.67 14.04 -1.11
CA ILE A 102 -1.13 12.65 -1.12
C ILE A 102 -2.40 12.50 -1.98
N ALA A 103 -3.37 13.40 -1.79
CA ALA A 103 -4.61 13.37 -2.56
C ALA A 103 -4.36 13.63 -4.06
N ALA A 104 -3.46 14.57 -4.37
CA ALA A 104 -3.10 14.89 -5.75
C ALA A 104 -2.42 13.69 -6.44
N LEU A 105 -1.57 12.95 -5.73
CA LEU A 105 -0.95 11.74 -6.28
C LEU A 105 -1.98 10.67 -6.66
N ALA A 106 -3.13 10.65 -5.99
CA ALA A 106 -4.21 9.71 -6.28
C ALA A 106 -5.20 10.25 -7.34
N SER A 107 -5.06 11.51 -7.75
CA SER A 107 -6.02 12.14 -8.66
C SER A 107 -5.78 11.73 -10.11
N ALA A 108 -6.85 11.35 -10.81
CA ALA A 108 -6.79 11.04 -12.24
C ALA A 108 -6.51 12.29 -13.09
N THR A 109 -6.81 13.48 -12.55
CA THR A 109 -6.66 14.74 -13.30
C THR A 109 -5.29 15.40 -13.07
N SER A 110 -4.54 14.96 -12.07
CA SER A 110 -3.20 15.51 -11.83
C SER A 110 -2.25 15.14 -12.98
N VAL A 111 -1.34 16.05 -13.28
CA VAL A 111 -0.29 15.83 -14.30
C VAL A 111 1.10 16.05 -13.66
N ALA A 112 2.15 15.61 -14.35
CA ALA A 112 3.53 15.72 -13.83
C ALA A 112 3.91 17.16 -13.43
N ALA A 113 3.40 18.15 -14.16
CA ALA A 113 3.68 19.57 -13.90
C ALA A 113 3.06 20.10 -12.60
N ASP A 114 2.08 19.38 -12.04
CA ASP A 114 1.45 19.79 -10.77
C ASP A 114 2.39 19.57 -9.57
N PHE A 115 3.48 18.84 -9.77
CA PHE A 115 4.37 18.47 -8.67
C PHE A 115 5.73 19.13 -8.81
N GLN A 116 6.26 19.60 -7.69
CA GLN A 116 7.66 20.01 -7.58
C GLN A 116 8.48 18.86 -6.97
N ARG A 117 9.76 18.83 -7.30
CA ARG A 117 10.73 17.81 -6.90
C ARG A 117 12.01 18.49 -6.45
N PRO A 118 12.60 18.13 -5.29
CA PRO A 118 12.09 17.17 -4.31
C PRO A 118 10.93 17.73 -3.48
N GLY A 119 10.33 16.87 -2.65
CA GLY A 119 9.26 17.26 -1.73
C GLY A 119 9.25 16.39 -0.47
N HIS A 120 8.12 16.37 0.21
CA HIS A 120 7.98 15.75 1.54
C HIS A 120 7.11 14.48 1.53
N VAL A 121 6.60 14.06 0.37
CA VAL A 121 5.87 12.81 0.21
C VAL A 121 6.63 11.95 -0.77
N VAL A 122 6.84 10.67 -0.43
CA VAL A 122 7.66 9.75 -1.23
C VAL A 122 6.74 8.75 -1.95
N PRO A 123 6.57 8.86 -3.28
CA PRO A 123 5.85 7.82 -4.01
C PRO A 123 6.65 6.51 -4.00
N VAL A 124 5.92 5.38 -3.95
CA VAL A 124 6.52 4.04 -3.98
C VAL A 124 5.79 3.23 -5.05
N GLN A 125 6.55 2.66 -5.98
CA GLN A 125 5.97 1.87 -7.04
C GLN A 125 5.59 0.46 -6.54
N ALA A 126 4.31 0.13 -6.63
CA ALA A 126 3.79 -1.20 -6.32
C ALA A 126 3.82 -2.07 -7.59
N GLN A 127 4.06 -3.36 -7.41
CA GLN A 127 4.01 -4.33 -8.50
C GLN A 127 2.58 -4.42 -9.09
N ALA A 128 2.51 -4.65 -10.40
CA ALA A 128 1.23 -4.67 -11.13
C ALA A 128 0.26 -5.71 -10.58
N ASP A 129 0.78 -6.90 -10.24
CA ASP A 129 -0.01 -8.02 -9.72
C ASP A 129 -0.27 -7.91 -8.21
N GLY A 130 0.04 -6.77 -7.60
CA GLY A 130 -0.21 -6.54 -6.19
C GLY A 130 0.52 -7.54 -5.31
N VAL A 131 -0.14 -7.95 -4.21
CA VAL A 131 0.46 -8.91 -3.25
C VAL A 131 0.70 -10.28 -3.85
N LEU A 132 0.11 -10.60 -5.00
CA LEU A 132 0.35 -11.85 -5.70
C LEU A 132 1.71 -11.82 -6.42
N GLY A 133 2.14 -10.64 -6.89
CA GLY A 133 3.45 -10.45 -7.51
C GLY A 133 4.56 -10.27 -6.48
N ARG A 134 4.31 -9.46 -5.44
CA ARG A 134 5.27 -9.22 -4.36
C ARG A 134 4.53 -9.00 -3.04
N ARG A 135 4.91 -9.75 -2.01
CA ARG A 135 4.29 -9.65 -0.67
C ARG A 135 4.88 -8.47 0.11
N GLY A 136 4.62 -7.25 -0.40
CA GLY A 136 5.11 -6.03 0.21
C GLY A 136 4.00 -5.15 0.77
N PRO A 137 4.34 -4.23 1.68
CA PRO A 137 3.33 -3.31 2.25
C PRO A 137 2.74 -2.36 1.20
N ALA A 138 3.52 -1.96 0.20
CA ALA A 138 3.03 -1.08 -0.87
C ALA A 138 1.97 -1.80 -1.72
N GLU A 139 2.23 -3.07 -2.09
CA GLU A 139 1.28 -3.90 -2.83
C GLU A 139 0.00 -4.11 -2.04
N ALA A 140 0.15 -4.47 -0.77
CA ALA A 140 -1.00 -4.70 0.12
C ALA A 140 -1.86 -3.44 0.27
N ALA A 141 -1.23 -2.27 0.37
CA ALA A 141 -1.91 -0.99 0.50
C ALA A 141 -2.72 -0.65 -0.78
N VAL A 142 -2.12 -0.85 -1.96
CA VAL A 142 -2.79 -0.62 -3.25
C VAL A 142 -3.95 -1.61 -3.43
N ASP A 143 -3.74 -2.89 -3.14
CA ASP A 143 -4.79 -3.90 -3.27
C ASP A 143 -5.95 -3.64 -2.29
N LEU A 144 -5.64 -3.21 -1.07
CA LEU A 144 -6.68 -2.85 -0.11
C LEU A 144 -7.51 -1.65 -0.61
N ALA A 145 -6.84 -0.65 -1.24
CA ALA A 145 -7.54 0.48 -1.85
C ALA A 145 -8.46 0.01 -2.99
N ARG A 146 -7.98 -0.89 -3.85
CA ARG A 146 -8.80 -1.49 -4.93
C ARG A 146 -10.02 -2.22 -4.37
N LEU A 147 -9.81 -3.07 -3.35
CA LEU A 147 -10.89 -3.82 -2.71
C LEU A 147 -11.91 -2.90 -2.02
N ALA A 148 -11.47 -1.73 -1.57
CA ALA A 148 -12.31 -0.70 -0.97
C ALA A 148 -13.00 0.19 -2.03
N GLU A 149 -12.88 -0.16 -3.30
CA GLU A 149 -13.43 0.59 -4.45
C GLU A 149 -12.90 2.04 -4.49
N ARG A 150 -11.66 2.23 -4.04
CA ARG A 150 -10.95 3.50 -4.10
C ARG A 150 -9.93 3.48 -5.24
N ARG A 151 -9.44 4.66 -5.63
CA ARG A 151 -8.32 4.74 -6.58
C ARG A 151 -7.17 3.86 -6.06
N PRO A 152 -6.45 3.16 -6.94
CA PRO A 152 -5.36 2.26 -6.51
C PRO A 152 -4.12 3.04 -6.06
N ALA A 153 -4.30 3.82 -5.00
CA ALA A 153 -3.27 4.66 -4.42
C ALA A 153 -3.51 4.72 -2.91
N ALA A 154 -2.49 4.43 -2.11
CA ALA A 154 -2.64 4.43 -0.66
C ALA A 154 -1.41 5.02 0.01
N ALA A 155 -1.64 5.87 1.00
CA ALA A 155 -0.57 6.36 1.88
C ALA A 155 -0.23 5.29 2.90
N LEU A 156 1.05 5.18 3.25
CA LEU A 156 1.53 4.23 4.27
C LEU A 156 2.70 4.83 5.06
N CYS A 157 2.79 4.45 6.33
CA CYS A 157 3.80 4.96 7.25
C CYS A 157 4.07 3.90 8.32
N GLU A 158 5.33 3.59 8.63
CA GLU A 158 5.70 2.62 9.66
C GLU A 158 5.29 3.08 11.04
N ILE A 159 4.73 2.17 11.83
CA ILE A 159 4.43 2.44 13.25
C ILE A 159 5.71 2.23 14.05
N VAL A 160 6.06 3.23 14.85
CA VAL A 160 7.25 3.16 15.73
C VAL A 160 6.85 2.38 16.99
N SER A 161 7.76 1.54 17.48
CA SER A 161 7.53 0.80 18.72
C SER A 161 7.36 1.77 19.89
N PRO A 162 6.25 1.69 20.64
CA PRO A 162 6.09 2.52 21.83
C PRO A 162 7.03 2.11 22.96
N ASP A 163 7.39 0.83 23.05
CA ASP A 163 8.26 0.31 24.09
C ASP A 163 9.75 0.57 23.78
N ASN A 164 10.10 0.63 22.51
CA ASN A 164 11.49 0.84 22.08
C ASN A 164 11.54 1.77 20.86
N PRO A 165 11.50 3.10 21.07
CA PRO A 165 11.37 4.07 19.98
C PRO A 165 12.52 4.09 18.95
N VAL A 166 13.56 3.29 19.14
CA VAL A 166 14.61 3.14 18.12
C VAL A 166 14.30 2.02 17.13
N GLN A 167 13.15 1.35 17.28
CA GLN A 167 12.71 0.27 16.41
C GLN A 167 11.30 0.51 15.91
N MET A 168 10.91 -0.24 14.86
CA MET A 168 9.53 -0.20 14.36
C MET A 168 8.69 -1.21 15.15
N ALA A 169 7.40 -0.91 15.25
CA ALA A 169 6.45 -1.77 15.98
C ALA A 169 6.26 -3.08 15.22
N HIS A 170 6.43 -4.19 15.92
CA HIS A 170 6.14 -5.52 15.39
C HIS A 170 4.64 -5.84 15.56
N HIS A 171 4.26 -7.07 15.20
CA HIS A 171 2.85 -7.46 15.14
C HIS A 171 2.09 -7.20 16.46
N ALA A 172 2.65 -7.59 17.61
CA ALA A 172 1.97 -7.44 18.90
C ALA A 172 1.68 -5.98 19.23
N GLU A 173 2.70 -5.13 19.12
CA GLU A 173 2.58 -3.67 19.35
C GLU A 173 1.62 -3.02 18.35
N SER A 174 1.62 -3.51 17.10
CA SER A 174 0.69 -3.02 16.06
C SER A 174 -0.77 -3.37 16.40
N VAL A 175 -1.01 -4.54 17.03
CA VAL A 175 -2.34 -4.91 17.53
C VAL A 175 -2.76 -3.95 18.63
N GLU A 176 -1.88 -3.68 19.59
CA GLU A 176 -2.15 -2.73 20.68
C GLU A 176 -2.44 -1.32 20.14
N PHE A 177 -1.63 -0.87 19.21
CA PHE A 177 -1.84 0.41 18.51
C PHE A 177 -3.23 0.48 17.85
N ALA A 178 -3.61 -0.59 17.15
CA ALA A 178 -4.92 -0.63 16.48
C ALA A 178 -6.07 -0.58 17.50
N VAL A 179 -5.93 -1.29 18.61
CA VAL A 179 -6.94 -1.29 19.69
C VAL A 179 -7.03 0.09 20.34
N GLU A 180 -5.89 0.67 20.72
CA GLU A 180 -5.83 1.99 21.38
C GLU A 180 -6.53 3.06 20.54
N HIS A 181 -6.32 3.02 19.22
CA HIS A 181 -6.84 4.07 18.33
C HIS A 181 -8.16 3.67 17.64
N GLY A 182 -8.72 2.52 17.98
CA GLY A 182 -10.00 2.05 17.41
C GLY A 182 -9.92 1.76 15.90
N LEU A 183 -8.75 1.33 15.41
CA LEU A 183 -8.52 1.11 13.99
C LEU A 183 -8.78 -0.35 13.58
N ALA A 184 -9.26 -0.53 12.36
CA ALA A 184 -9.35 -1.85 11.75
C ALA A 184 -7.92 -2.34 11.45
N MET A 185 -7.76 -3.66 11.52
CA MET A 185 -6.44 -4.25 11.28
C MET A 185 -6.55 -5.44 10.32
N UNK A 186 -5.62 -5.58 9.39
CA UNK A 186 -5.53 -6.64 8.46
C UNK A 186 -4.13 -7.22 8.50
N UNK A 187 -3.86 -8.46 8.12
CA UNK A 187 -2.59 -9.05 7.89
C UNK A 187 -2.35 -9.08 6.41
N UNK A 188 -1.28 -8.68 6.03
CA UNK A 188 -0.89 -8.68 4.63
C UNK A 188 -1.05 -10.06 4.00
N UNK A 189 -0.95 -11.02 4.88
CA UNK A 189 -1.09 -12.36 4.39
C UNK A 189 -2.52 -12.73 4.18
N UNK A 190 -3.30 -12.08 4.92
CA UNK A 190 -4.71 -12.25 4.83
C UNK A 190 -5.24 -11.61 3.56
N UNK A 191 -4.73 -10.51 3.17
CA UNK A 191 -5.10 -9.87 1.93
C UNK A 191 -4.74 -10.73 0.72
N UNK A 192 -3.71 -11.47 0.85
CA UNK A 192 -3.34 -12.35 -0.21
C UNK A 192 -4.29 -13.51 -0.38
N UNK A 193 -4.76 -13.83 0.59
CA UNK A 193 -5.74 -14.87 0.59
C UNK A 193 -7.10 -14.39 0.10
N UNK A 194 -7.38 -13.25 0.32
CA UNK A 194 -8.58 -12.69 -0.14
C UNK A 194 -8.53 -12.37 -1.63
N UNK A 195 -7.45 -11.91 -1.98
CA UNK A 195 -7.29 -11.61 -3.36
C UNK A 195 -7.22 -12.87 -4.24
N UNK A 196 -6.72 -13.80 -3.67
CA UNK A 196 -6.71 -15.05 -4.35
C UNK A 196 -8.08 -15.68 -4.45
N UNK A 197 -8.71 -15.43 -3.57
CA UNK A 197 -10.08 -15.88 -3.55
C UNK A 197 -10.95 -15.06 -4.46
N UNK A 198 -10.65 -13.92 -4.54
CA UNK A 198 -11.39 -13.10 -5.45
C UNK A 198 -11.01 -13.35 -6.91
N UNK A 199 -9.93 -13.64 -7.02
CA UNK A 199 -9.52 -13.98 -8.34
C UNK A 199 -10.07 -15.30 -8.80
N UNK A 200 -10.10 -15.99 -8.03
CA UNK A 200 -10.68 -17.23 -8.36
C UNK A 200 -12.17 -17.14 -8.58
N UNK A 201 -12.62 -16.42 -7.98
CA UNK A 201 -14.01 -16.18 -8.12
C UNK A 201 -14.35 -15.42 -9.39
N UNK A 202 -13.63 -14.85 -9.71
CA UNK A 202 -13.77 -14.17 -10.95
C UNK A 202 -13.57 -15.08 -12.12
N ALA A 203 -12.69 -15.93 -12.13
CA ALA A 203 -12.42 -16.89 -13.20
C ALA A 203 -13.62 -17.87 -13.41
N ASP A 204 -14.23 -18.27 -12.35
CA ASP A 204 -15.39 -19.17 -12.42
C ASP A 204 -16.64 -18.52 -13.05
N ARG A 205 -16.70 -17.25 -13.10
CA ARG A 205 -17.86 -16.50 -13.63
C ARG A 205 -17.71 -16.08 -15.10
N ALA A 206 -16.53 -16.24 -15.67
CA ALA A 206 -16.31 -15.90 -17.08
C ALA A 206 -16.99 -16.95 -17.99
N PRO A 207 -17.84 -16.56 -18.94
CA PRO A 207 -18.40 -17.51 -19.91
C PRO A 207 -17.27 -18.03 -20.81
N GLY A 208 -16.98 -19.31 -20.67
CA GLY A 208 -15.87 -19.97 -21.38
C GLY A 208 -14.66 -20.24 -20.49
N GLY A 209 -14.90 -20.81 -19.30
CA GLY A 209 -13.83 -21.22 -18.39
C GLY A 209 -12.81 -22.14 -19.08
N PRO A 210 -11.53 -22.07 -18.72
CA PRO A 210 -10.49 -22.84 -19.39
C PRO A 210 -10.71 -24.34 -19.23
N VAL A 211 -10.68 -25.01 -20.34
CA VAL A 211 -10.51 -26.46 -20.35
C VAL A 211 -9.15 -26.74 -19.72
N TYR A 212 -9.15 -27.38 -18.58
CA TYR A 212 -7.91 -27.82 -17.95
C TYR A 212 -7.18 -28.79 -18.90
N GLY A 213 -6.32 -28.20 -19.74
CA GLY A 213 -5.31 -28.97 -20.47
C GLY A 213 -4.09 -29.06 -19.57
N SER A 214 -3.65 -30.27 -19.35
CA SER A 214 -2.52 -30.65 -18.54
C SER A 214 -1.22 -29.95 -19.00
N ASP A 215 -0.85 -28.86 -18.42
CA ASP A 215 0.50 -28.31 -18.56
C ASP A 215 1.05 -27.83 -17.23
N ALA A 216 1.04 -28.74 -16.24
CA ALA A 216 1.78 -28.54 -15.00
C ALA A 216 3.30 -28.77 -15.16
N ALA A 217 3.77 -29.01 -16.42
CA ALA A 217 5.16 -29.37 -16.66
C ALA A 217 6.08 -28.19 -16.99
N HIS A 218 5.54 -26.97 -17.17
CA HIS A 218 6.39 -25.86 -17.64
C HIS A 218 6.82 -24.85 -16.57
N LEU A 219 6.23 -24.88 -15.36
CA LEU A 219 6.67 -23.99 -14.29
C LEU A 219 7.91 -24.49 -13.52
N GLY A 220 8.31 -25.75 -13.72
CA GLY A 220 9.45 -26.32 -13.00
C GLY A 220 10.82 -26.07 -13.62
N ARG A 221 10.89 -25.49 -14.80
CA ARG A 221 12.18 -25.35 -15.52
C ARG A 221 12.82 -23.97 -15.53
N ARG A 222 12.19 -22.95 -14.95
CA ARG A 222 12.78 -21.61 -14.92
C ARG A 222 13.53 -21.27 -13.64
N LEU A 223 13.54 -22.15 -12.65
CA LEU A 223 14.26 -21.92 -11.39
C LEU A 223 15.64 -22.59 -11.29
N ALA A 224 16.08 -23.26 -12.36
CA ALA A 224 17.34 -24.05 -12.30
C ALA A 224 18.52 -23.42 -13.06
N CYS A 225 18.41 -22.20 -13.60
CA CYS A 225 19.48 -21.64 -14.43
C CYS A 225 20.19 -20.40 -13.86
N HIS A 226 20.20 -20.20 -12.55
CA HIS A 226 21.01 -19.14 -11.95
C HIS A 226 21.87 -19.62 -10.77
N ARG A 227 22.56 -20.75 -11.00
CA ARG A 227 23.76 -21.07 -10.21
C ARG A 227 24.80 -21.64 -11.15
N LEU A 228 25.80 -20.90 -11.41
CA LEU A 228 27.13 -21.21 -11.90
C LEU A 228 27.60 -20.19 -12.96
N SER A 229 28.21 -19.15 -12.48
CA SER A 229 29.47 -18.53 -12.94
C SER A 229 29.69 -17.23 -12.22
#